data_0cc6d46c9e842990106e31ca8b177a5b
#
_entry.id   0cc6d46c9e842990106e31ca8b177a5b
#
_cell.length_a   1.000
_cell.length_b   1.000
_cell.length_c   1.000
_cell.angle_alpha   90.00
_cell.angle_beta   90.00
_cell.angle_gamma   90.00
#
_symmetry.space_group_name_H-M   'P 1'
#
loop_
_entity.id
_entity.type
_entity.pdbx_description
1 polymer ?
#
loop_
_entity_poly.entity_id
_entity_poly.type
_entity_poly.pdbx_seq_one_letter_code
_entity_poly.pdbx_strand_id
1 'polypeptide(L)'
;INPEHCFAKRFAAKEAFSKALGTGISNGIILNEIIVKNNISGKPYFNFEGNTKKLLKKKFKNKEIKTSLSLSDENKYAVAFVTISLWKKIKFF
;
A
#
# COMPACT_ATOMS: atom_id res chain seq x y z
N ILE A 1 21.53 9.34 -2.29
CA ILE A 1 20.22 8.78 -2.66
C ILE A 1 19.71 9.51 -3.89
N ASN A 2 19.32 8.76 -4.89
CA ASN A 2 18.75 9.31 -6.10
C ASN A 2 17.26 9.59 -5.89
N PRO A 3 16.81 10.88 -5.91
CA PRO A 3 15.40 11.20 -5.70
C PRO A 3 14.45 10.58 -6.73
N GLU A 4 14.92 10.42 -7.96
CA GLU A 4 14.12 9.80 -9.02
C GLU A 4 13.83 8.33 -8.72
N HIS A 5 14.80 7.60 -8.18
CA HIS A 5 14.62 6.21 -7.76
C HIS A 5 13.65 6.10 -6.60
N CYS A 6 13.75 7.00 -5.62
CA CYS A 6 12.80 7.02 -4.50
C CYS A 6 11.37 7.25 -4.99
N PHE A 7 11.19 8.20 -5.91
CA PHE A 7 9.88 8.49 -6.48
C PHE A 7 9.34 7.27 -7.24
N ALA A 8 10.16 6.67 -8.09
CA ALA A 8 9.75 5.52 -8.89
C ALA A 8 9.34 4.33 -8.03
N LYS A 9 10.09 4.05 -6.97
CA LYS A 9 9.74 2.96 -6.03
C LYS A 9 8.41 3.22 -5.34
N ARG A 10 8.20 4.43 -4.86
CA ARG A 10 6.96 4.79 -4.18
C ARG A 10 5.77 4.73 -5.11
N PHE A 11 5.94 5.24 -6.33
CA PHE A 11 4.89 5.17 -7.34
C PHE A 11 4.54 3.72 -7.68
N ALA A 12 5.55 2.88 -7.90
CA ALA A 12 5.36 1.47 -8.17
C ALA A 12 4.61 0.76 -7.03
N ALA A 13 4.94 1.10 -5.78
CA ALA A 13 4.27 0.54 -4.61
C ALA A 13 2.78 0.91 -4.59
N LYS A 14 2.47 2.17 -4.85
CA LYS A 14 1.08 2.64 -4.87
C LYS A 14 0.26 1.97 -5.96
N GLU A 15 0.84 1.84 -7.15
CA GLU A 15 0.18 1.13 -8.25
C GLU A 15 -0.02 -0.34 -7.92
N ALA A 16 1.00 -1.00 -7.38
CA ALA A 16 0.91 -2.40 -7.01
C ALA A 16 -0.17 -2.63 -5.95
N PHE A 17 -0.29 -1.73 -4.98
CA PHE A 17 -1.35 -1.79 -3.98
C PHE A 17 -2.73 -1.70 -4.63
N SER A 18 -2.91 -0.72 -5.51
CA SER A 18 -4.19 -0.51 -6.20
C SER A 18 -4.61 -1.73 -7.03
N LYS A 19 -3.65 -2.33 -7.71
CA LYS A 19 -3.89 -3.55 -8.48
C LYS A 19 -4.22 -4.74 -7.59
N ALA A 20 -3.49 -4.91 -6.49
CA ALA A 20 -3.75 -5.99 -5.54
C ALA A 20 -5.14 -5.85 -4.91
N LEU A 21 -5.59 -4.61 -4.69
CA LEU A 21 -6.93 -4.33 -4.19
C LEU A 21 -8.03 -4.67 -5.20
N GLY A 22 -7.69 -4.73 -6.48
CA GLY A 22 -8.62 -5.04 -7.56
C GLY A 22 -9.31 -3.83 -8.17
N THR A 23 -9.04 -2.63 -7.67
CA THR A 23 -9.68 -1.41 -8.17
C THR A 23 -8.84 -0.65 -9.20
N GLY A 24 -7.53 -0.87 -9.21
CA GLY A 24 -6.63 0.01 -9.93
C GLY A 24 -6.68 1.41 -9.33
N ILE A 25 -6.27 2.41 -10.11
CA ILE A 25 -6.27 3.82 -9.68
C ILE A 25 -7.61 4.45 -10.01
N SER A 26 -8.69 3.90 -9.48
CA SER A 26 -10.05 4.37 -9.76
C SER A 26 -10.94 4.07 -8.57
N ASN A 27 -12.22 4.46 -8.68
CA ASN A 27 -13.23 4.15 -7.67
C ASN A 27 -12.93 4.71 -6.27
N GLY A 28 -12.35 5.92 -6.22
CA GLY A 28 -12.11 6.62 -4.97
C GLY A 28 -10.73 6.39 -4.35
N ILE A 29 -9.90 5.57 -4.97
CA ILE A 29 -8.50 5.41 -4.54
C ILE A 29 -7.68 6.56 -5.11
N ILE A 30 -7.05 7.31 -4.22
CA ILE A 30 -6.23 8.47 -4.60
C ILE A 30 -4.79 8.17 -4.25
N LEU A 31 -3.89 8.23 -5.23
CA LEU A 31 -2.48 7.87 -5.04
C LEU A 31 -1.81 8.69 -3.94
N ASN A 32 -2.13 9.97 -3.83
CA ASN A 32 -1.53 10.84 -2.81
C ASN A 32 -1.97 10.48 -1.39
N GLU A 33 -3.00 9.66 -1.23
CA GLU A 33 -3.48 9.21 0.07
C GLU A 33 -2.93 7.84 0.46
N ILE A 34 -2.16 7.23 -0.42
CA ILE A 34 -1.41 6.01 -0.14
C ILE A 34 0.03 6.43 0.13
N ILE A 35 0.41 6.44 1.40
CA ILE A 35 1.72 6.93 1.80
C ILE A 35 2.65 5.75 2.05
N VAL A 36 3.83 5.78 1.46
CA VAL A 36 4.86 4.78 1.72
C VAL A 36 5.82 5.36 2.76
N LYS A 37 5.94 4.69 3.89
CA LYS A 37 6.84 5.07 4.98
C LYS A 37 7.81 3.94 5.26
N ASN A 38 8.91 4.26 5.92
CA ASN A 38 9.86 3.25 6.39
C ASN A 38 9.83 3.23 7.91
N ASN A 39 9.87 2.03 8.49
CA ASN A 39 9.98 1.91 9.93
C ASN A 39 11.43 2.13 10.39
N ILE A 40 11.69 2.00 11.69
CA ILE A 40 13.02 2.24 12.26
C ILE A 40 14.08 1.35 11.63
N SER A 41 13.74 0.11 11.29
CA SER A 41 14.68 -0.82 10.66
C SER A 41 14.79 -0.64 9.14
N GLY A 42 14.09 0.36 8.58
CA GLY A 42 14.15 0.65 7.14
C GLY A 42 13.15 -0.11 6.29
N LYS A 43 12.30 -0.94 6.91
CA LYS A 43 11.32 -1.72 6.17
C LYS A 43 10.17 -0.83 5.71
N PRO A 44 9.79 -0.87 4.42
CA PRO A 44 8.68 -0.06 3.92
C PRO A 44 7.32 -0.59 4.38
N TYR A 45 6.39 0.33 4.57
CA TYR A 45 5.00 -0.01 4.88
C TYR A 45 4.07 1.08 4.37
N PHE A 46 2.78 0.74 4.25
CA PHE A 46 1.76 1.69 3.81
C PHE A 46 1.07 2.38 4.98
N ASN A 47 0.80 3.66 4.78
CA ASN A 47 -0.08 4.44 5.65
C ASN A 47 -1.14 5.09 4.77
N PHE A 48 -2.40 4.94 5.10
CA PHE A 48 -3.51 5.46 4.30
C PHE A 48 -4.14 6.66 4.95
N GLU A 49 -4.54 7.63 4.14
CA GLU A 49 -5.12 8.88 4.60
C GLU A 49 -6.40 9.20 3.82
N GLY A 50 -7.17 10.15 4.33
CA GLY A 50 -8.29 10.77 3.64
C GLY A 50 -9.38 9.81 3.19
N ASN A 51 -9.89 10.05 1.99
CA ASN A 51 -10.98 9.26 1.43
C ASN A 51 -10.57 7.82 1.14
N THR A 52 -9.32 7.60 0.75
CA THR A 52 -8.79 6.25 0.54
C THR A 52 -8.88 5.43 1.81
N LYS A 53 -8.49 6.01 2.95
CA LYS A 53 -8.59 5.35 4.25
C LYS A 53 -10.04 5.00 4.59
N LYS A 54 -10.95 5.95 4.38
CA LYS A 54 -12.39 5.75 4.64
C LYS A 54 -12.97 4.65 3.76
N LEU A 55 -12.59 4.65 2.48
CA LEU A 55 -13.06 3.67 1.52
C LEU A 55 -12.59 2.25 1.88
N LEU A 56 -11.35 2.11 2.32
CA LEU A 56 -10.81 0.83 2.76
C LEU A 56 -11.55 0.32 4.00
N LYS A 57 -11.82 1.18 4.96
CA LYS A 57 -12.60 0.81 6.15
C LYS A 57 -14.00 0.37 5.79
N LYS A 58 -14.65 1.06 4.86
CA LYS A 58 -16.00 0.72 4.41
C LYS A 58 -16.02 -0.61 3.65
N LYS A 59 -15.05 -0.82 2.77
CA LYS A 59 -14.96 -2.04 1.94
C LYS A 59 -14.70 -3.28 2.79
N PHE A 60 -13.90 -3.15 3.84
CA PHE A 60 -13.47 -4.28 4.66
C PHE A 60 -13.87 -4.11 6.13
N LYS A 61 -15.08 -3.64 6.39
CA LYS A 61 -15.47 -3.19 7.72
C LYS A 61 -15.42 -4.25 8.82
N ASN A 62 -15.52 -5.52 8.50
CA ASN A 62 -15.47 -6.61 9.48
C ASN A 62 -14.17 -7.40 9.41
N LYS A 63 -13.15 -6.85 8.74
CA LYS A 63 -11.88 -7.53 8.55
C LYS A 63 -10.72 -6.60 8.83
N GLU A 64 -9.63 -7.15 9.31
CA GLU A 64 -8.37 -6.46 9.38
C GLU A 64 -7.64 -6.62 8.05
N ILE A 65 -7.10 -5.53 7.55
CA ILE A 65 -6.26 -5.54 6.36
C ILE A 65 -4.82 -5.57 6.80
N LYS A 66 -4.09 -6.58 6.35
CA LYS A 66 -2.65 -6.63 6.52
C LYS A 66 -2.01 -6.52 5.16
N THR A 67 -1.06 -5.61 5.03
CA THR A 67 -0.34 -5.41 3.79
C THR A 67 1.12 -5.76 3.97
N SER A 68 1.71 -6.33 2.94
CA SER A 68 3.15 -6.55 2.89
C SER A 68 3.68 -5.85 1.66
N LEU A 69 4.79 -5.16 1.80
CA LEU A 69 5.39 -4.36 0.75
C LEU A 69 6.88 -4.67 0.68
N SER A 70 7.35 -5.00 -0.52
CA SER A 70 8.77 -5.18 -0.79
C SER A 70 9.13 -4.32 -1.99
N LEU A 71 10.22 -3.56 -1.88
CA LEU A 71 10.70 -2.65 -2.92
C LEU A 71 12.13 -3.02 -3.29
N SER A 72 12.42 -3.02 -4.58
CA SER A 72 13.79 -3.22 -5.05
C SER A 72 14.08 -2.41 -6.30
N ASP A 73 15.37 -2.13 -6.52
CA ASP A 73 15.85 -1.54 -7.75
C ASP A 73 16.50 -2.64 -8.59
N GLU A 74 16.08 -2.72 -9.84
CA GLU A 74 16.65 -3.64 -10.80
C GLU A 74 17.13 -2.85 -12.00
N ASN A 75 18.43 -2.53 -12.04
CA ASN A 75 19.02 -1.71 -13.10
C ASN A 75 18.28 -0.37 -13.25
N LYS A 76 17.52 -0.22 -14.30
CA LYS A 76 16.75 1.00 -14.59
C LYS A 76 15.31 0.91 -14.13
N TYR A 77 14.93 -0.16 -13.45
CA TYR A 77 13.55 -0.39 -13.07
C TYR A 77 13.38 -0.39 -11.56
N ALA A 78 12.26 0.16 -11.12
CA ALA A 78 11.80 -0.02 -9.75
C ALA A 78 10.77 -1.15 -9.73
N VAL A 79 10.90 -2.06 -8.78
CA VAL A 79 9.99 -3.20 -8.64
C VAL A 79 9.35 -3.16 -7.27
N ALA A 80 8.04 -3.33 -7.23
CA ALA A 80 7.29 -3.39 -6.00
C ALA A 80 6.43 -4.65 -5.97
N PHE A 81 6.50 -5.37 -4.86
CA PHE A 81 5.60 -6.49 -4.58
C PHE A 81 4.70 -6.12 -3.42
N VAL A 82 3.40 -6.29 -3.61
CA VAL A 82 2.42 -5.99 -2.57
C VAL A 82 1.50 -7.19 -2.41
N THR A 83 1.33 -7.61 -1.16
CA THR A 83 0.32 -8.59 -0.81
C THR A 83 -0.68 -7.95 0.15
N ILE A 84 -1.94 -8.31 -0.01
CA ILE A 84 -3.02 -7.88 0.87
C ILE A 84 -3.65 -9.14 1.45
N SER A 85 -3.63 -9.22 2.78
CA SER A 85 -4.29 -10.31 3.51
C SER A 85 -5.44 -9.74 4.29
N LEU A 86 -6.56 -10.43 4.27
CA LEU A 86 -7.75 -10.04 5.02
C LEU A 86 -7.97 -11.05 6.12
N TRP A 87 -8.09 -10.55 7.35
CA TRP A 87 -8.29 -11.36 8.54
C TRP A 87 -9.64 -11.06 9.13
N LYS A 88 -10.39 -12.10 9.46
CA LYS A 88 -11.66 -11.93 10.15
C LYS A 88 -11.40 -11.45 11.57
N LYS A 89 -12.10 -10.39 11.98
CA LYS A 89 -12.01 -9.91 13.36
C LYS A 89 -12.69 -10.91 14.28
N ILE A 90 -11.96 -11.37 15.29
CA ILE A 90 -12.48 -12.29 16.30
C ILE A 90 -12.74 -11.49 17.56
N LYS A 91 -13.94 -11.62 18.10
CA LYS A 91 -14.28 -11.02 19.41
C LYS A 91 -14.04 -12.04 20.50
N PHE A 92 -13.33 -11.60 21.51
CA PHE A 92 -13.14 -12.39 22.74
C PHE A 92 -13.97 -11.76 23.84
N PHE A 93 -14.60 -12.58 24.62
CA PHE A 93 -15.44 -12.13 25.73
C PHE A 93 -14.76 -12.34 27.06
#